data_68bda9a426797e7b72221f68e920aad0
#
_entry.id   68bda9a426797e7b72221f68e920aad0
#
_cell.length_a   1.000
_cell.length_b   1.000
_cell.length_c   1.000
_cell.angle_alpha   90.00
_cell.angle_beta   90.00
_cell.angle_gamma   90.00
#
_symmetry.space_group_name_H-M   'P 1'
#
loop_
_entity.id
_entity.type
_entity.pdbx_description
1 polymer ?
#
loop_
_entity_poly.entity_id
_entity_poly.type
_entity_poly.pdbx_seq_one_letter_code
_entity_poly.pdbx_strand_id
1 'polypeptide(L)'
;MSGRSLILHIGAPKCGSSALQSALTRHPDLRDSAGRRLRYIALRQQNDGYHPVYGNMVQRRGAASVYGYMCWPNFGRHTDSGPILKAMQDVLHAGQRGGWVPVLSCEGWINHPDLFAGALADLGHPQVDVVCFLRPPAEWVNAAWWQWGIWSVPSVDVWLNRGGLPYGFADHLERWAAIPNLTLRVRRSRPDAVQKFNALYGCHLGAQKAENISSPASLLGFLLRNRAYRETPHDARSEFIFQRWCPQVPGKRLWALAPRHIHKLRPVTRHSREVLQRLLPDADRKDLFDDPRWTSEDPYHDAIRSGISILNDPADLPALHAALVEGVVVASAAAGKMVSDLPDPLRGTDPVTDWDPVLAEVFDRLIALDAQLRRTRVLAAAQGLKDRLHSAVSRLRG
;
A
#
# COMPACT_ATOMS: atom_id res chain seq x y z
N MET A 1 -3.08 -34.62 -5.47
CA MET A 1 -3.36 -33.22 -5.83
C MET A 1 -2.12 -32.42 -5.50
N SER A 2 -1.38 -31.94 -6.50
CA SER A 2 -0.23 -31.08 -6.24
C SER A 2 -0.74 -29.77 -5.68
N GLY A 3 -0.51 -29.53 -4.41
CA GLY A 3 -1.00 -28.34 -3.73
C GLY A 3 -0.20 -27.11 -4.15
N ARG A 4 -0.84 -25.94 -4.12
CA ARG A 4 -0.23 -24.61 -4.24
C ARG A 4 1.06 -24.52 -3.44
N SER A 5 2.14 -24.07 -4.10
CA SER A 5 3.48 -23.98 -3.50
C SER A 5 3.85 -22.56 -3.08
N LEU A 6 3.19 -21.55 -3.68
CA LEU A 6 3.52 -20.13 -3.50
C LEU A 6 2.29 -19.25 -3.77
N ILE A 7 2.12 -18.19 -3.01
CA ILE A 7 1.17 -17.11 -3.28
C ILE A 7 1.97 -15.82 -3.52
N LEU A 8 1.80 -15.22 -4.68
CA LEU A 8 2.40 -13.94 -5.05
C LEU A 8 1.32 -12.86 -5.16
N HIS A 9 1.32 -11.89 -4.27
CA HIS A 9 0.56 -10.66 -4.46
C HIS A 9 1.43 -9.69 -5.26
N ILE A 10 1.11 -9.52 -6.55
CA ILE A 10 1.91 -8.73 -7.51
C ILE A 10 1.51 -7.26 -7.60
N GLY A 11 0.66 -6.80 -6.74
CA GLY A 11 0.18 -5.46 -6.45
C GLY A 11 0.24 -4.44 -7.59
N ALA A 12 -0.87 -4.21 -8.30
CA ALA A 12 -1.01 -2.99 -9.08
C ALA A 12 -0.97 -1.79 -8.13
N PRO A 13 -0.13 -0.77 -8.39
CA PRO A 13 -0.05 0.40 -7.53
C PRO A 13 -1.42 1.05 -7.32
N LYS A 14 -1.64 1.65 -6.15
CA LYS A 14 -2.91 2.32 -5.79
C LYS A 14 -4.15 1.42 -5.82
N CYS A 15 -3.98 0.11 -5.75
CA CYS A 15 -5.06 -0.87 -5.75
C CYS A 15 -5.18 -1.65 -4.42
N GLY A 16 -4.77 -1.06 -3.30
CA GLY A 16 -4.98 -1.64 -1.96
C GLY A 16 -3.80 -2.45 -1.42
N SER A 17 -2.64 -2.42 -2.09
CA SER A 17 -1.43 -3.17 -1.69
C SER A 17 -1.00 -2.86 -0.27
N SER A 18 -0.94 -1.59 0.14
CA SER A 18 -0.50 -1.20 1.49
C SER A 18 -1.46 -1.73 2.57
N ALA A 19 -2.78 -1.74 2.33
CA ALA A 19 -3.76 -2.29 3.27
C ALA A 19 -3.56 -3.79 3.45
N LEU A 20 -3.39 -4.53 2.35
CA LEU A 20 -3.11 -5.96 2.40
C LEU A 20 -1.77 -6.26 3.09
N GLN A 21 -0.71 -5.54 2.73
CA GLN A 21 0.63 -5.70 3.33
C GLN A 21 0.62 -5.39 4.83
N SER A 22 -0.14 -4.39 5.25
CA SER A 22 -0.32 -4.04 6.66
C SER A 22 -1.06 -5.16 7.41
N ALA A 23 -2.12 -5.71 6.84
CA ALA A 23 -2.86 -6.83 7.40
C ALA A 23 -2.00 -8.10 7.52
N LEU A 24 -1.29 -8.46 6.46
CA LEU A 24 -0.35 -9.59 6.43
C LEU A 24 0.83 -9.40 7.40
N THR A 25 1.31 -8.17 7.56
CA THR A 25 2.37 -7.85 8.54
C THR A 25 1.90 -8.08 9.97
N ARG A 26 0.65 -7.74 10.29
CA ARG A 26 0.06 -7.97 11.63
C ARG A 26 -0.27 -9.43 11.90
N HIS A 27 -0.63 -10.18 10.85
CA HIS A 27 -1.01 -11.58 10.92
C HIS A 27 -0.17 -12.41 9.93
N PRO A 28 1.14 -12.60 10.20
CA PRO A 28 2.04 -13.24 9.24
C PRO A 28 1.84 -14.77 9.13
N ASP A 29 1.26 -15.40 10.12
CA ASP A 29 0.94 -16.83 10.12
C ASP A 29 -0.59 -17.02 10.03
N LEU A 30 -1.04 -17.67 8.97
CA LEU A 30 -2.45 -17.87 8.62
C LEU A 30 -2.74 -19.35 8.37
N ARG A 31 -4.03 -19.68 8.29
CA ARG A 31 -4.52 -20.93 7.72
C ARG A 31 -5.56 -20.64 6.65
N ASP A 32 -5.54 -21.40 5.57
CA ASP A 32 -6.60 -21.34 4.57
C ASP A 32 -7.79 -22.24 4.95
N SER A 33 -8.85 -22.22 4.14
CA SER A 33 -10.06 -23.04 4.36
C SER A 33 -9.80 -24.55 4.37
N ALA A 34 -8.68 -25.01 3.75
CA ALA A 34 -8.26 -26.42 3.77
C ALA A 34 -7.34 -26.73 4.96
N GLY A 35 -7.15 -25.81 5.90
CA GLY A 35 -6.27 -25.97 7.06
C GLY A 35 -4.77 -25.85 6.77
N ARG A 36 -4.36 -25.57 5.53
CA ARG A 36 -2.95 -25.42 5.16
C ARG A 36 -2.39 -24.16 5.80
N ARG A 37 -1.15 -24.24 6.26
CA ARG A 37 -0.44 -23.08 6.84
C ARG A 37 0.00 -22.16 5.71
N LEU A 38 -0.42 -20.90 5.76
CA LEU A 38 0.07 -19.81 4.93
C LEU A 38 0.97 -18.93 5.80
N ARG A 39 2.14 -18.55 5.26
CA ARG A 39 3.08 -17.71 5.99
C ARG A 39 3.48 -16.50 5.17
N TYR A 40 3.16 -15.33 5.68
CA TYR A 40 3.64 -14.09 5.09
C TYR A 40 5.10 -13.88 5.42
N ILE A 41 5.89 -13.61 4.39
CA ILE A 41 7.31 -13.40 4.49
C ILE A 41 7.64 -12.08 3.84
N ALA A 42 8.33 -11.22 4.57
CA ALA A 42 8.89 -9.99 4.05
C ALA A 42 10.38 -10.17 3.74
N LEU A 43 10.94 -9.28 2.94
CA LEU A 43 12.35 -9.27 2.62
C LEU A 43 12.99 -7.99 3.17
N ARG A 44 14.13 -8.13 3.83
CA ARG A 44 14.90 -7.00 4.33
C ARG A 44 16.24 -6.93 3.61
N GLN A 45 16.58 -5.75 3.12
CA GLN A 45 17.92 -5.44 2.65
C GLN A 45 18.82 -5.13 3.85
N GLN A 46 20.02 -5.70 3.88
CA GLN A 46 21.11 -5.45 4.81
C GLN A 46 22.40 -5.23 4.00
N ASN A 47 23.51 -4.91 4.68
CA ASN A 47 24.79 -4.67 4.01
C ASN A 47 25.34 -5.90 3.25
N ASP A 48 24.96 -7.09 3.69
CA ASP A 48 25.37 -8.39 3.16
C ASP A 48 24.31 -9.03 2.23
N GLY A 49 23.24 -8.30 1.88
CA GLY A 49 22.22 -8.79 0.93
C GLY A 49 20.79 -8.72 1.42
N TYR A 50 19.95 -9.61 0.89
CA TYR A 50 18.53 -9.68 1.19
C TYR A 50 18.22 -10.87 2.10
N HIS A 51 17.54 -10.60 3.21
CA HIS A 51 17.23 -11.60 4.22
C HIS A 51 15.72 -11.75 4.42
N PRO A 52 15.16 -12.95 4.28
CA PRO A 52 13.76 -13.22 4.60
C PRO A 52 13.46 -12.99 6.09
N VAL A 53 12.32 -12.37 6.37
CA VAL A 53 11.84 -12.06 7.71
C VAL A 53 10.52 -12.79 7.95
N TYR A 54 10.41 -13.50 9.07
CA TYR A 54 9.33 -14.43 9.37
C TYR A 54 8.62 -14.09 10.69
N GLY A 55 7.34 -14.48 10.77
CA GLY A 55 6.54 -14.49 12.01
C GLY A 55 6.61 -13.20 12.81
N ASN A 56 6.81 -13.28 14.10
CA ASN A 56 6.87 -12.11 15.01
C ASN A 56 7.90 -11.04 14.60
N MET A 57 8.94 -11.41 13.84
CA MET A 57 9.92 -10.43 13.36
C MET A 57 9.31 -9.52 12.27
N VAL A 58 8.41 -10.04 11.43
CA VAL A 58 7.64 -9.24 10.47
C VAL A 58 6.81 -8.20 11.22
N GLN A 59 6.07 -8.63 12.25
CA GLN A 59 5.24 -7.74 13.08
C GLN A 59 6.06 -6.63 13.73
N ARG A 60 7.16 -7.00 14.40
CA ARG A 60 8.03 -6.04 15.11
C ARG A 60 8.65 -5.01 14.17
N ARG A 61 9.15 -5.46 13.03
CA ARG A 61 9.75 -4.55 12.04
C ARG A 61 8.72 -3.69 11.34
N GLY A 62 7.53 -4.24 11.04
CA GLY A 62 6.41 -3.47 10.53
C GLY A 62 5.99 -2.36 11.50
N ALA A 63 5.86 -2.69 12.79
CA ALA A 63 5.53 -1.70 13.83
C ALA A 63 6.62 -0.61 14.00
N ALA A 64 7.87 -0.91 13.66
CA ALA A 64 8.99 0.04 13.66
C ALA A 64 9.09 0.85 12.35
N SER A 65 8.49 0.37 11.26
CA SER A 65 8.43 1.08 9.98
C SER A 65 7.51 2.30 10.07
N VAL A 66 7.90 3.39 9.42
CA VAL A 66 7.02 4.57 9.27
C VAL A 66 5.74 4.22 8.50
N TYR A 67 5.80 3.25 7.60
CA TYR A 67 4.67 2.78 6.81
C TYR A 67 3.76 1.79 7.55
N GLY A 68 4.19 1.27 8.71
CA GLY A 68 3.42 0.33 9.53
C GLY A 68 3.40 -1.11 9.00
N TYR A 69 4.11 -1.40 7.92
CA TYR A 69 4.18 -2.73 7.32
C TYR A 69 5.57 -3.04 6.76
N MET A 70 5.75 -4.29 6.39
CA MET A 70 6.88 -4.81 5.62
C MET A 70 6.39 -5.46 4.33
N CYS A 71 7.21 -5.44 3.30
CA CYS A 71 6.95 -6.12 2.03
C CYS A 71 8.27 -6.57 1.37
N TRP A 72 8.18 -7.13 0.19
CA TRP A 72 9.31 -7.35 -0.70
C TRP A 72 9.65 -6.07 -1.46
N PRO A 73 10.91 -5.88 -1.86
CA PRO A 73 11.30 -4.75 -2.71
C PRO A 73 10.72 -4.91 -4.13
N ASN A 74 10.47 -3.77 -4.77
CA ASN A 74 10.17 -3.75 -6.20
C ASN A 74 11.45 -3.78 -7.02
N PHE A 75 11.36 -4.20 -8.28
CA PHE A 75 12.47 -4.15 -9.22
C PHE A 75 12.52 -2.77 -9.89
N GLY A 76 13.53 -1.99 -9.57
CA GLY A 76 13.81 -0.71 -10.23
C GLY A 76 14.85 -0.87 -11.35
N ARG A 77 15.07 0.19 -12.12
CA ARG A 77 16.07 0.19 -13.21
C ARG A 77 17.50 -0.17 -12.74
N HIS A 78 17.81 0.07 -11.47
CA HIS A 78 19.13 -0.16 -10.87
C HIS A 78 19.10 -1.25 -9.80
N THR A 79 18.00 -1.99 -9.69
CA THR A 79 17.89 -3.08 -8.70
C THR A 79 18.43 -4.35 -9.33
N ASP A 80 19.47 -4.93 -8.73
CA ASP A 80 19.89 -6.27 -9.06
C ASP A 80 18.79 -7.26 -8.59
N SER A 81 18.13 -7.90 -9.54
CA SER A 81 17.06 -8.84 -9.27
C SER A 81 17.56 -10.20 -8.79
N GLY A 82 18.80 -10.58 -9.09
CA GLY A 82 19.37 -11.89 -8.77
C GLY A 82 19.27 -12.25 -7.29
N PRO A 83 19.77 -11.42 -6.36
CA PRO A 83 19.67 -11.69 -4.93
C PRO A 83 18.22 -11.77 -4.40
N ILE A 84 17.30 -10.99 -4.97
CA ILE A 84 15.88 -11.01 -4.59
C ILE A 84 15.22 -12.32 -5.04
N LEU A 85 15.47 -12.75 -6.28
CA LEU A 85 14.96 -14.01 -6.82
C LEU A 85 15.58 -15.21 -6.10
N LYS A 86 16.85 -15.14 -5.75
CA LYS A 86 17.51 -16.16 -4.92
C LYS A 86 16.83 -16.28 -3.54
N ALA A 87 16.53 -15.15 -2.89
CA ALA A 87 15.80 -15.17 -1.62
C ALA A 87 14.39 -15.78 -1.78
N MET A 88 13.72 -15.59 -2.92
CA MET A 88 12.43 -16.23 -3.22
C MET A 88 12.57 -17.75 -3.35
N GLN A 89 13.61 -18.24 -4.02
CA GLN A 89 13.92 -19.68 -4.11
C GLN A 89 14.14 -20.29 -2.73
N ASP A 90 14.95 -19.64 -1.89
CA ASP A 90 15.24 -20.09 -0.53
C ASP A 90 13.98 -20.16 0.35
N VAL A 91 13.10 -19.19 0.21
CA VAL A 91 11.80 -19.14 0.89
C VAL A 91 10.88 -20.26 0.42
N LEU A 92 10.81 -20.53 -0.89
CA LEU A 92 10.01 -21.62 -1.45
C LEU A 92 10.49 -22.99 -0.92
N HIS A 93 11.78 -23.25 -0.98
CA HIS A 93 12.36 -24.47 -0.43
C HIS A 93 12.15 -24.62 1.07
N ALA A 94 12.24 -23.52 1.83
CA ALA A 94 11.95 -23.54 3.26
C ALA A 94 10.48 -23.84 3.54
N GLY A 95 9.55 -23.31 2.73
CA GLY A 95 8.13 -23.61 2.79
C GLY A 95 7.82 -25.09 2.54
N GLN A 96 8.42 -25.67 1.52
CA GLN A 96 8.28 -27.09 1.19
C GLN A 96 8.75 -27.99 2.35
N ARG A 97 9.95 -27.73 2.90
CA ARG A 97 10.48 -28.49 4.06
C ARG A 97 9.64 -28.28 5.32
N GLY A 98 9.10 -27.07 5.52
CA GLY A 98 8.35 -26.71 6.74
C GLY A 98 6.84 -27.00 6.65
N GLY A 99 6.33 -27.50 5.55
CA GLY A 99 4.91 -27.79 5.35
C GLY A 99 4.02 -26.55 5.40
N TRP A 100 4.48 -25.42 4.85
CA TRP A 100 3.72 -24.17 4.74
C TRP A 100 3.88 -23.52 3.37
N VAL A 101 2.88 -22.75 2.97
CA VAL A 101 2.85 -22.00 1.70
C VAL A 101 3.32 -20.58 1.96
N PRO A 102 4.40 -20.10 1.32
CA PRO A 102 4.81 -18.71 1.42
C PRO A 102 3.79 -17.77 0.74
N VAL A 103 3.57 -16.63 1.37
CA VAL A 103 2.83 -15.50 0.83
C VAL A 103 3.81 -14.35 0.70
N LEU A 104 4.09 -13.92 -0.52
CA LEU A 104 4.99 -12.81 -0.82
C LEU A 104 4.18 -11.66 -1.41
N SER A 105 4.53 -10.43 -1.08
CA SER A 105 3.80 -9.26 -1.57
C SER A 105 4.74 -8.12 -1.89
N CYS A 106 4.57 -7.56 -3.09
CA CYS A 106 5.20 -6.32 -3.48
C CYS A 106 4.30 -5.50 -4.41
N GLU A 107 4.25 -4.19 -4.18
CA GLU A 107 3.61 -3.26 -5.12
C GLU A 107 4.53 -3.05 -6.34
N GLY A 108 3.98 -3.21 -7.54
CA GLY A 108 4.72 -3.00 -8.78
C GLY A 108 5.28 -4.28 -9.44
N TRP A 109 5.24 -5.44 -8.78
CA TRP A 109 5.65 -6.69 -9.43
C TRP A 109 4.82 -7.05 -10.65
N ILE A 110 3.60 -6.53 -10.75
CA ILE A 110 2.75 -6.69 -11.94
C ILE A 110 3.46 -6.31 -13.24
N ASN A 111 4.40 -5.37 -13.19
CA ASN A 111 5.15 -4.87 -14.35
C ASN A 111 6.33 -5.77 -14.78
N HIS A 112 6.57 -6.88 -14.08
CA HIS A 112 7.76 -7.72 -14.29
C HIS A 112 7.46 -9.19 -14.60
N PRO A 113 6.48 -9.52 -15.48
CA PRO A 113 6.11 -10.92 -15.78
C PRO A 113 7.26 -11.75 -16.29
N ASP A 114 8.13 -11.20 -17.16
CA ASP A 114 9.24 -11.97 -17.78
C ASP A 114 10.31 -12.36 -16.78
N LEU A 115 10.58 -11.46 -15.82
CA LEU A 115 11.53 -11.74 -14.75
C LEU A 115 11.06 -12.94 -13.89
N PHE A 116 9.76 -12.96 -13.57
CA PHE A 116 9.18 -14.06 -12.83
C PHE A 116 9.05 -15.35 -13.68
N ALA A 117 8.77 -15.24 -14.97
CA ALA A 117 8.73 -16.39 -15.87
C ALA A 117 10.07 -17.13 -15.87
N GLY A 118 11.19 -16.40 -16.00
CA GLY A 118 12.53 -16.97 -15.89
C GLY A 118 12.78 -17.62 -14.52
N ALA A 119 12.52 -16.88 -13.44
CA ALA A 119 12.77 -17.39 -12.08
C ALA A 119 11.91 -18.62 -11.73
N LEU A 120 10.67 -18.69 -12.19
CA LEU A 120 9.79 -19.85 -11.97
C LEU A 120 10.17 -21.04 -12.86
N ALA A 121 10.71 -20.80 -14.05
CA ALA A 121 11.27 -21.86 -14.91
C ALA A 121 12.49 -22.50 -14.23
N ASP A 122 13.42 -21.73 -13.68
CA ASP A 122 14.58 -22.23 -12.93
C ASP A 122 14.17 -23.07 -11.70
N LEU A 123 12.97 -22.85 -11.17
CA LEU A 123 12.39 -23.62 -10.06
C LEU A 123 11.57 -24.83 -10.52
N GLY A 124 11.55 -25.16 -11.82
CA GLY A 124 10.78 -26.27 -12.37
C GLY A 124 9.27 -26.01 -12.39
N HIS A 125 8.84 -24.76 -12.57
CA HIS A 125 7.45 -24.34 -12.66
C HIS A 125 6.57 -24.82 -11.48
N PRO A 126 6.83 -24.39 -10.25
CA PRO A 126 6.00 -24.75 -9.11
C PRO A 126 4.56 -24.23 -9.31
N GLN A 127 3.59 -24.80 -8.60
CA GLN A 127 2.22 -24.31 -8.60
C GLN A 127 2.13 -22.96 -7.86
N VAL A 128 1.85 -21.88 -8.58
CA VAL A 128 1.81 -20.52 -8.05
C VAL A 128 0.44 -19.91 -8.21
N ASP A 129 -0.11 -19.37 -7.13
CA ASP A 129 -1.24 -18.43 -7.18
C ASP A 129 -0.72 -17.00 -7.25
N VAL A 130 -1.08 -16.30 -8.30
CA VAL A 130 -0.82 -14.87 -8.45
C VAL A 130 -2.09 -14.09 -8.14
N VAL A 131 -2.02 -13.18 -7.17
CA VAL A 131 -3.13 -12.33 -6.75
C VAL A 131 -2.88 -10.88 -7.16
N CYS A 132 -3.85 -10.27 -7.78
CA CYS A 132 -3.84 -8.87 -8.15
C CYS A 132 -5.18 -8.22 -7.85
N PHE A 133 -5.13 -6.98 -7.37
CA PHE A 133 -6.31 -6.14 -7.22
C PHE A 133 -6.24 -5.01 -8.24
N LEU A 134 -7.36 -4.74 -8.90
CA LEU A 134 -7.47 -3.69 -9.90
C LEU A 134 -8.59 -2.69 -9.56
N ARG A 135 -8.52 -1.55 -10.19
CA ARG A 135 -9.59 -0.55 -10.26
C ARG A 135 -9.72 -0.05 -11.70
N PRO A 136 -10.87 0.52 -12.07
CA PRO A 136 -11.06 1.11 -13.40
C PRO A 136 -9.97 2.15 -13.74
N PRO A 137 -9.54 2.25 -15.01
CA PRO A 137 -8.44 3.14 -15.41
C PRO A 137 -8.59 4.58 -14.95
N ALA A 138 -9.77 5.19 -15.08
CA ALA A 138 -9.99 6.57 -14.63
C ALA A 138 -9.81 6.73 -13.11
N GLU A 139 -10.31 5.78 -12.32
CA GLU A 139 -10.11 5.75 -10.86
C GLU A 139 -8.63 5.60 -10.49
N TRP A 140 -7.93 4.76 -11.24
CA TRP A 140 -6.50 4.55 -11.03
C TRP A 140 -5.69 5.80 -11.39
N VAL A 141 -5.96 6.39 -12.57
CA VAL A 141 -5.28 7.60 -13.04
C VAL A 141 -5.50 8.75 -12.07
N ASN A 142 -6.73 8.96 -11.59
CA ASN A 142 -7.01 9.95 -10.56
C ASN A 142 -6.17 9.71 -9.29
N ALA A 143 -6.16 8.48 -8.79
CA ALA A 143 -5.38 8.15 -7.60
C ALA A 143 -3.86 8.29 -7.80
N ALA A 144 -3.36 7.93 -8.97
CA ALA A 144 -1.96 8.04 -9.35
C ALA A 144 -1.52 9.51 -9.51
N TRP A 145 -2.41 10.37 -10.05
CA TRP A 145 -2.16 11.81 -10.12
C TRP A 145 -1.90 12.40 -8.73
N TRP A 146 -2.80 12.16 -7.76
CA TRP A 146 -2.67 12.68 -6.40
C TRP A 146 -1.45 12.11 -5.66
N GLN A 147 -1.03 10.90 -6.00
CA GLN A 147 0.13 10.27 -5.38
C GLN A 147 1.46 10.71 -6.00
N TRP A 148 1.53 10.91 -7.32
CA TRP A 148 2.79 11.14 -8.03
C TRP A 148 2.76 12.33 -8.98
N GLY A 149 1.70 12.48 -9.77
CA GLY A 149 1.63 13.47 -10.84
C GLY A 149 1.73 14.90 -10.33
N ILE A 150 0.92 15.25 -9.34
CA ILE A 150 0.87 16.59 -8.75
C ILE A 150 2.20 17.04 -8.13
N TRP A 151 3.03 16.09 -7.75
CA TRP A 151 4.36 16.35 -7.19
C TRP A 151 5.43 16.58 -8.24
N SER A 152 5.19 16.18 -9.47
CA SER A 152 6.19 16.10 -10.54
C SER A 152 5.96 17.09 -11.68
N VAL A 153 4.70 17.49 -11.92
CA VAL A 153 4.32 18.33 -13.06
C VAL A 153 3.17 19.27 -12.71
N PRO A 154 2.99 20.41 -13.44
CA PRO A 154 2.06 21.47 -13.06
C PRO A 154 0.59 21.13 -13.31
N SER A 155 0.27 20.15 -14.15
CA SER A 155 -1.13 19.81 -14.46
C SER A 155 -1.33 18.36 -14.89
N VAL A 156 -2.58 17.87 -14.76
CA VAL A 156 -3.01 16.57 -15.24
C VAL A 156 -2.79 16.43 -16.75
N ASP A 157 -3.05 17.49 -17.52
CA ASP A 157 -2.84 17.48 -18.97
C ASP A 157 -1.38 17.22 -19.33
N VAL A 158 -0.44 17.90 -18.67
CA VAL A 158 0.99 17.68 -18.87
C VAL A 158 1.38 16.26 -18.49
N TRP A 159 0.86 15.77 -17.36
CA TRP A 159 1.17 14.41 -16.89
C TRP A 159 0.69 13.33 -17.86
N LEU A 160 -0.56 13.44 -18.34
CA LEU A 160 -1.14 12.50 -19.29
C LEU A 160 -0.48 12.55 -20.68
N ASN A 161 0.10 13.68 -21.06
CA ASN A 161 0.74 13.87 -22.37
C ASN A 161 2.23 13.45 -22.38
N ARG A 162 2.89 13.31 -21.24
CA ARG A 162 4.30 12.87 -21.15
C ARG A 162 4.52 11.37 -21.40
N GLY A 163 3.60 10.70 -22.11
CA GLY A 163 3.71 9.28 -22.44
C GLY A 163 3.49 8.33 -21.25
N GLY A 164 3.10 8.87 -20.12
CA GLY A 164 3.03 8.15 -18.87
C GLY A 164 1.60 7.81 -18.44
N LEU A 165 0.78 7.26 -19.32
CA LEU A 165 -0.39 6.50 -18.88
C LEU A 165 0.00 5.03 -18.70
N PRO A 166 0.60 4.66 -17.57
CA PRO A 166 1.07 3.31 -17.38
C PRO A 166 -0.08 2.41 -16.88
N TYR A 167 -1.27 2.53 -17.45
CA TYR A 167 -2.33 1.56 -17.23
C TYR A 167 -2.23 0.46 -18.28
N GLY A 168 -1.12 -0.28 -18.28
CA GLY A 168 -0.91 -1.47 -19.09
C GLY A 168 -1.10 -2.76 -18.28
N PHE A 169 -1.84 -2.72 -17.17
CA PHE A 169 -1.94 -3.87 -16.27
C PHE A 169 -2.60 -5.09 -16.90
N ALA A 170 -3.55 -4.88 -17.82
CA ALA A 170 -4.20 -5.98 -18.52
C ALA A 170 -3.20 -6.77 -19.38
N ASP A 171 -2.34 -6.08 -20.12
CA ASP A 171 -1.32 -6.69 -20.98
C ASP A 171 -0.25 -7.42 -20.14
N HIS A 172 0.14 -6.81 -19.01
CA HIS A 172 1.04 -7.50 -18.08
C HIS A 172 0.40 -8.75 -17.48
N LEU A 173 -0.89 -8.72 -17.12
CA LEU A 173 -1.60 -9.89 -16.58
C LEU A 173 -1.77 -11.00 -17.62
N GLU A 174 -1.94 -10.66 -18.90
CA GLU A 174 -1.93 -11.64 -19.98
C GLU A 174 -0.57 -12.37 -20.07
N ARG A 175 0.54 -11.66 -19.94
CA ARG A 175 1.88 -12.23 -19.87
C ARG A 175 2.10 -13.07 -18.60
N TRP A 176 1.58 -12.63 -17.46
CA TRP A 176 1.58 -13.43 -16.22
C TRP A 176 0.83 -14.75 -16.39
N ALA A 177 -0.35 -14.70 -17.02
CA ALA A 177 -1.16 -15.91 -17.24
C ALA A 177 -0.53 -16.92 -18.20
N ALA A 178 0.40 -16.49 -19.04
CA ALA A 178 1.15 -17.37 -19.94
C ALA A 178 2.24 -18.19 -19.23
N ILE A 179 2.57 -17.89 -17.98
CA ILE A 179 3.56 -18.64 -17.20
C ILE A 179 2.99 -20.01 -16.81
N PRO A 180 3.70 -21.12 -17.09
CA PRO A 180 3.22 -22.47 -16.76
C PRO A 180 2.93 -22.65 -15.26
N ASN A 181 1.90 -23.44 -14.94
CA ASN A 181 1.48 -23.77 -13.58
C ASN A 181 1.09 -22.57 -12.71
N LEU A 182 0.76 -21.43 -13.33
CA LEU A 182 0.30 -20.24 -12.65
C LEU A 182 -1.23 -20.14 -12.65
N THR A 183 -1.83 -19.86 -11.52
CA THR A 183 -3.24 -19.53 -11.39
C THR A 183 -3.39 -18.04 -11.09
N LEU A 184 -3.92 -17.30 -12.05
CA LEU A 184 -4.16 -15.86 -11.90
C LEU A 184 -5.50 -15.60 -11.21
N ARG A 185 -5.49 -14.75 -10.18
CA ARG A 185 -6.65 -14.28 -9.40
C ARG A 185 -6.68 -12.76 -9.43
N VAL A 186 -7.67 -12.21 -10.11
CA VAL A 186 -7.86 -10.75 -10.20
C VAL A 186 -9.19 -10.37 -9.57
N ARG A 187 -9.16 -9.39 -8.68
CA ARG A 187 -10.34 -8.88 -7.98
C ARG A 187 -10.36 -7.35 -8.02
N ARG A 188 -11.54 -6.75 -7.90
CA ARG A 188 -11.62 -5.30 -7.67
C ARG A 188 -10.99 -4.95 -6.33
N SER A 189 -10.27 -3.84 -6.28
CA SER A 189 -9.60 -3.38 -5.06
C SER A 189 -10.58 -2.82 -4.00
N ARG A 190 -11.79 -2.44 -4.40
CA ARG A 190 -12.82 -1.86 -3.52
C ARG A 190 -13.99 -2.84 -3.34
N PRO A 191 -14.71 -2.74 -2.20
CA PRO A 191 -14.47 -1.81 -1.09
C PRO A 191 -13.24 -2.16 -0.26
N ASP A 192 -12.81 -3.43 -0.19
CA ASP A 192 -11.75 -3.88 0.72
C ASP A 192 -10.94 -5.04 0.11
N ALA A 193 -9.69 -4.76 -0.24
CA ALA A 193 -8.76 -5.76 -0.80
C ALA A 193 -8.42 -6.86 0.22
N VAL A 194 -8.41 -6.56 1.52
CA VAL A 194 -8.12 -7.53 2.59
C VAL A 194 -9.25 -8.55 2.70
N GLN A 195 -10.50 -8.10 2.67
CA GLN A 195 -11.66 -9.00 2.66
C GLN A 195 -11.70 -9.88 1.40
N LYS A 196 -11.33 -9.33 0.25
CA LYS A 196 -11.21 -10.11 -0.99
C LYS A 196 -10.12 -11.19 -0.88
N PHE A 197 -8.98 -10.86 -0.28
CA PHE A 197 -7.92 -11.84 -0.02
C PHE A 197 -8.40 -12.93 0.95
N ASN A 198 -9.08 -12.56 2.03
CA ASN A 198 -9.69 -13.51 2.97
C ASN A 198 -10.65 -14.47 2.25
N ALA A 199 -11.53 -13.94 1.40
CA ALA A 199 -12.49 -14.75 0.63
C ALA A 199 -11.81 -15.69 -0.36
N LEU A 200 -10.72 -15.26 -1.03
CA LEU A 200 -9.97 -16.10 -1.98
C LEU A 200 -9.34 -17.33 -1.32
N TYR A 201 -8.89 -17.20 -0.09
CA TYR A 201 -8.15 -18.25 0.62
C TYR A 201 -8.91 -18.86 1.80
N GLY A 202 -10.07 -18.32 2.16
CA GLY A 202 -10.79 -18.75 3.36
C GLY A 202 -9.96 -18.53 4.62
N CYS A 203 -9.15 -17.50 4.65
CA CYS A 203 -8.33 -17.12 5.79
C CYS A 203 -8.95 -15.91 6.53
N HIS A 204 -8.36 -15.53 7.66
CA HIS A 204 -8.85 -14.41 8.45
C HIS A 204 -7.70 -13.46 8.84
N LEU A 205 -7.62 -12.33 8.17
CA LEU A 205 -6.64 -11.27 8.45
C LEU A 205 -7.14 -10.23 9.47
N GLY A 206 -8.25 -10.49 10.14
CA GLY A 206 -8.87 -9.56 11.07
C GLY A 206 -9.51 -8.35 10.41
N ALA A 207 -10.42 -7.69 11.11
CA ALA A 207 -10.97 -6.42 10.67
C ALA A 207 -9.87 -5.35 10.71
N GLN A 208 -9.71 -4.62 9.63
CA GLN A 208 -8.77 -3.51 9.58
C GLN A 208 -9.52 -2.22 9.95
N LYS A 209 -8.93 -1.41 10.85
CA LYS A 209 -9.26 0.03 10.85
C LYS A 209 -9.04 0.48 9.40
N ALA A 210 -9.97 1.24 8.83
CA ALA A 210 -9.86 1.67 7.43
C ALA A 210 -8.49 2.32 7.19
N GLU A 211 -7.53 1.52 6.73
CA GLU A 211 -6.20 1.96 6.36
C GLU A 211 -6.20 2.29 4.87
N ASN A 212 -5.46 3.29 4.46
CA ASN A 212 -5.46 3.86 3.10
C ASN A 212 -6.69 4.73 2.74
N ILE A 213 -7.17 5.49 3.68
CA ILE A 213 -8.03 6.62 3.35
C ILE A 213 -7.18 7.63 2.57
N SER A 214 -7.71 8.13 1.47
CA SER A 214 -7.06 9.23 0.75
C SER A 214 -6.81 10.38 1.72
N SER A 215 -5.62 10.96 1.69
CA SER A 215 -5.33 12.16 2.48
C SER A 215 -6.37 13.23 2.21
N PRO A 216 -6.84 13.97 3.23
CA PRO A 216 -7.78 15.06 3.02
C PRO A 216 -7.16 16.13 2.12
N ALA A 217 -7.99 16.87 1.39
CA ALA A 217 -7.54 17.90 0.47
C ALA A 217 -6.69 18.96 1.15
N SER A 218 -7.08 19.37 2.36
CA SER A 218 -6.37 20.34 3.21
C SER A 218 -4.95 19.88 3.58
N LEU A 219 -4.77 18.59 3.95
CA LEU A 219 -3.43 18.03 4.22
C LEU A 219 -2.59 18.03 2.96
N LEU A 220 -3.15 17.58 1.82
CA LEU A 220 -2.40 17.56 0.57
C LEU A 220 -2.00 18.97 0.13
N GLY A 221 -2.88 19.96 0.29
CA GLY A 221 -2.57 21.37 0.03
C GLY A 221 -1.45 21.89 0.92
N PHE A 222 -1.51 21.61 2.22
CA PHE A 222 -0.44 21.93 3.16
C PHE A 222 0.91 21.32 2.75
N LEU A 223 0.95 20.02 2.46
CA LEU A 223 2.18 19.32 2.05
C LEU A 223 2.74 19.86 0.72
N LEU A 224 1.88 20.27 -0.22
CA LEU A 224 2.31 20.85 -1.49
C LEU A 224 2.95 22.23 -1.32
N ARG A 225 2.51 23.05 -0.36
CA ARG A 225 3.11 24.33 -0.01
C ARG A 225 4.38 24.16 0.84
N ASN A 226 4.42 23.12 1.66
CA ASN A 226 5.50 22.84 2.62
C ASN A 226 6.26 21.57 2.21
N ARG A 227 7.04 21.67 1.13
CA ARG A 227 7.71 20.52 0.47
C ARG A 227 8.70 19.77 1.35
N ALA A 228 9.18 20.33 2.43
CA ALA A 228 10.06 19.64 3.38
C ALA A 228 9.40 18.40 4.01
N TYR A 229 8.07 18.38 4.10
CA TYR A 229 7.33 17.22 4.61
C TYR A 229 7.16 16.09 3.58
N ARG A 230 7.35 16.41 2.29
CA ARG A 230 7.28 15.44 1.20
C ARG A 230 8.17 15.90 0.02
N GLU A 231 9.44 15.57 0.08
CA GLU A 231 10.44 16.03 -0.88
C GLU A 231 10.29 15.37 -2.25
N THR A 232 9.83 14.11 -2.30
CA THR A 232 9.67 13.35 -3.53
C THR A 232 8.26 12.77 -3.70
N PRO A 233 7.85 12.46 -4.93
CA PRO A 233 6.56 11.80 -5.18
C PRO A 233 6.39 10.44 -4.47
N HIS A 234 7.50 9.79 -4.11
CA HIS A 234 7.50 8.47 -3.47
C HIS A 234 7.61 8.52 -1.95
N ASP A 235 7.84 9.69 -1.37
CA ASP A 235 7.93 9.86 0.07
C ASP A 235 6.58 10.22 0.68
N ALA A 236 5.81 9.23 1.06
CA ALA A 236 4.51 9.41 1.69
C ALA A 236 4.55 9.30 3.23
N ARG A 237 5.73 9.46 3.86
CA ARG A 237 5.89 9.32 5.33
C ARG A 237 4.92 10.17 6.12
N SER A 238 4.76 11.42 5.74
CA SER A 238 3.88 12.39 6.40
C SER A 238 2.42 11.94 6.38
N GLU A 239 1.92 11.45 5.26
CA GLU A 239 0.56 10.93 5.15
C GLU A 239 0.36 9.69 6.01
N PHE A 240 1.35 8.78 6.09
CA PHE A 240 1.27 7.60 6.96
C PHE A 240 1.31 7.95 8.45
N ILE A 241 2.07 8.97 8.86
CA ILE A 241 2.07 9.48 10.23
C ILE A 241 0.70 10.08 10.56
N PHE A 242 0.17 10.94 9.67
CA PHE A 242 -1.16 11.51 9.84
C PHE A 242 -2.24 10.41 9.98
N GLN A 243 -2.29 9.45 9.06
CA GLN A 243 -3.27 8.36 9.08
C GLN A 243 -3.19 7.49 10.33
N ARG A 244 -2.01 7.38 10.93
CA ARG A 244 -1.80 6.57 12.16
C ARG A 244 -2.39 7.22 13.39
N TRP A 245 -2.26 8.53 13.51
CA TRP A 245 -2.51 9.23 14.75
C TRP A 245 -3.74 10.13 14.72
N CYS A 246 -4.05 10.70 13.56
CA CYS A 246 -5.12 11.67 13.42
C CYS A 246 -6.46 10.99 13.09
N PRO A 247 -7.59 11.57 13.53
CA PRO A 247 -8.91 11.17 13.06
C PRO A 247 -9.10 11.51 11.58
N GLN A 248 -10.16 10.98 10.99
CA GLN A 248 -10.56 11.36 9.65
C GLN A 248 -11.01 12.82 9.63
N VAL A 249 -10.43 13.59 8.72
CA VAL A 249 -10.88 14.96 8.45
C VAL A 249 -11.99 14.90 7.40
N PRO A 250 -13.18 15.42 7.68
CA PRO A 250 -14.21 15.59 6.67
C PRO A 250 -13.71 16.46 5.52
N GLY A 251 -14.12 16.15 4.31
CA GLY A 251 -13.70 16.95 3.17
C GLY A 251 -14.21 16.42 1.85
N LYS A 252 -13.99 17.22 0.80
CA LYS A 252 -14.35 16.88 -0.57
C LYS A 252 -13.47 15.76 -1.09
N ARG A 253 -14.04 14.84 -1.86
CA ARG A 253 -13.28 13.81 -2.57
C ARG A 253 -12.30 14.48 -3.54
N LEU A 254 -11.05 14.07 -3.48
CA LEU A 254 -10.03 14.49 -4.43
C LEU A 254 -10.33 13.91 -5.82
N TRP A 255 -10.64 14.78 -6.78
CA TRP A 255 -10.88 14.42 -8.16
C TRP A 255 -10.24 15.43 -9.10
N ALA A 256 -9.35 14.97 -9.98
CA ALA A 256 -8.55 15.83 -10.85
C ALA A 256 -8.92 15.70 -12.34
N LEU A 257 -9.71 14.68 -12.71
CA LEU A 257 -9.99 14.40 -14.11
C LEU A 257 -11.18 15.20 -14.61
N ALA A 258 -10.97 16.00 -15.64
CA ALA A 258 -12.04 16.66 -16.40
C ALA A 258 -12.66 15.68 -17.43
N PRO A 259 -13.84 15.99 -18.02
CA PRO A 259 -14.49 15.15 -19.04
C PRO A 259 -13.57 14.75 -20.18
N ARG A 260 -12.74 15.68 -20.69
CA ARG A 260 -11.78 15.40 -21.76
C ARG A 260 -10.75 14.33 -21.38
N HIS A 261 -10.38 14.24 -20.09
CA HIS A 261 -9.45 13.22 -19.61
C HIS A 261 -10.11 11.83 -19.57
N ILE A 262 -11.36 11.76 -19.13
CA ILE A 262 -12.14 10.52 -19.16
C ILE A 262 -12.30 10.02 -20.58
N HIS A 263 -12.66 10.92 -21.51
CA HIS A 263 -12.76 10.59 -22.94
C HIS A 263 -11.44 10.02 -23.50
N LYS A 264 -10.30 10.63 -23.14
CA LYS A 264 -8.96 10.16 -23.55
C LYS A 264 -8.65 8.76 -23.01
N LEU A 265 -9.25 8.36 -21.87
CA LEU A 265 -9.02 7.06 -21.24
C LEU A 265 -9.93 5.95 -21.79
N ARG A 266 -10.95 6.25 -22.59
CA ARG A 266 -11.88 5.24 -23.16
C ARG A 266 -11.20 4.10 -23.90
N PRO A 267 -10.24 4.34 -24.80
CA PRO A 267 -9.55 3.26 -25.52
C PRO A 267 -8.84 2.32 -24.54
N VAL A 268 -8.15 2.87 -23.54
CA VAL A 268 -7.43 2.09 -22.51
C VAL A 268 -8.40 1.27 -21.68
N THR A 269 -9.56 1.85 -21.29
CA THR A 269 -10.59 1.14 -20.51
C THR A 269 -11.17 -0.01 -21.32
N ARG A 270 -11.50 0.24 -22.60
CA ARG A 270 -12.05 -0.78 -23.52
C ARG A 270 -11.07 -1.92 -23.72
N HIS A 271 -9.83 -1.62 -24.10
CA HIS A 271 -8.78 -2.61 -24.30
C HIS A 271 -8.54 -3.47 -23.03
N SER A 272 -8.36 -2.80 -21.88
CA SER A 272 -8.17 -3.53 -20.62
C SER A 272 -9.34 -4.46 -20.29
N ARG A 273 -10.57 -4.00 -20.53
CA ARG A 273 -11.77 -4.83 -20.34
C ARG A 273 -11.78 -6.04 -21.26
N GLU A 274 -11.49 -5.86 -22.55
CA GLU A 274 -11.48 -6.93 -23.55
C GLU A 274 -10.43 -8.01 -23.20
N VAL A 275 -9.21 -7.60 -22.83
CA VAL A 275 -8.17 -8.52 -22.40
C VAL A 275 -8.60 -9.28 -21.13
N LEU A 276 -9.06 -8.58 -20.11
CA LEU A 276 -9.46 -9.18 -18.85
C LEU A 276 -10.70 -10.07 -18.99
N GLN A 277 -11.63 -9.76 -19.90
CA GLN A 277 -12.77 -10.63 -20.21
C GLN A 277 -12.37 -11.97 -20.81
N ARG A 278 -11.34 -12.00 -21.66
CA ARG A 278 -10.81 -13.25 -22.22
C ARG A 278 -9.99 -14.05 -21.22
N LEU A 279 -9.25 -13.34 -20.38
CA LEU A 279 -8.23 -13.91 -19.51
C LEU A 279 -8.80 -14.53 -18.23
N LEU A 280 -9.81 -13.90 -17.64
CA LEU A 280 -10.23 -14.22 -16.28
C LEU A 280 -11.35 -15.25 -16.21
N PRO A 281 -11.35 -16.14 -15.20
CA PRO A 281 -12.47 -17.01 -14.89
C PRO A 281 -13.74 -16.20 -14.55
N ASP A 282 -14.92 -16.83 -14.72
CA ASP A 282 -16.21 -16.18 -14.51
C ASP A 282 -16.37 -15.48 -13.17
N ALA A 283 -15.92 -16.12 -12.09
CA ALA A 283 -16.03 -15.55 -10.75
C ALA A 283 -15.17 -14.28 -10.58
N ASP A 284 -13.98 -14.24 -11.20
CA ASP A 284 -13.08 -13.09 -11.18
C ASP A 284 -13.62 -11.96 -12.07
N ARG A 285 -14.14 -12.32 -13.26
CA ARG A 285 -14.82 -11.37 -14.17
C ARG A 285 -16.00 -10.71 -13.50
N LYS A 286 -16.88 -11.50 -12.87
CA LYS A 286 -18.07 -11.00 -12.18
C LYS A 286 -17.67 -10.03 -11.08
N ASP A 287 -16.70 -10.38 -10.22
CA ASP A 287 -16.25 -9.50 -9.16
C ASP A 287 -15.65 -8.20 -9.69
N LEU A 288 -14.80 -8.28 -10.74
CA LEU A 288 -14.10 -7.11 -11.28
C LEU A 288 -15.07 -6.14 -11.97
N PHE A 289 -15.94 -6.66 -12.84
CA PHE A 289 -16.85 -5.87 -13.67
C PHE A 289 -18.21 -5.56 -13.03
N ASP A 290 -18.43 -6.01 -11.80
CA ASP A 290 -19.52 -5.51 -10.94
C ASP A 290 -19.35 -4.01 -10.59
N ASP A 291 -18.17 -3.45 -10.81
CA ASP A 291 -17.94 -2.02 -10.76
C ASP A 291 -18.34 -1.36 -12.11
N PRO A 292 -19.44 -0.57 -12.14
CA PRO A 292 -19.96 0.00 -13.40
C PRO A 292 -18.99 0.93 -14.11
N ARG A 293 -17.97 1.43 -13.40
CA ARG A 293 -16.94 2.32 -13.97
C ARG A 293 -16.01 1.64 -14.97
N TRP A 294 -16.10 0.32 -15.13
CA TRP A 294 -15.46 -0.40 -16.22
C TRP A 294 -16.24 -0.31 -17.55
N THR A 295 -17.54 -0.02 -17.48
CA THR A 295 -18.47 -0.09 -18.62
C THR A 295 -19.15 1.22 -18.95
N SER A 296 -19.30 2.14 -17.98
CA SER A 296 -19.97 3.42 -18.13
C SER A 296 -19.13 4.56 -17.53
N GLU A 297 -19.32 5.76 -18.06
CA GLU A 297 -18.79 7.01 -17.52
C GLU A 297 -19.78 7.71 -16.58
N ASP A 298 -21.04 7.27 -16.54
CA ASP A 298 -22.09 7.87 -15.71
C ASP A 298 -21.70 8.03 -14.25
N PRO A 299 -21.01 7.04 -13.60
CA PRO A 299 -20.56 7.18 -12.23
C PRO A 299 -19.56 8.33 -11.98
N TYR A 300 -19.02 8.92 -13.05
CA TYR A 300 -18.10 10.06 -12.94
C TYR A 300 -18.81 11.42 -13.09
N HIS A 301 -20.08 11.45 -13.49
CA HIS A 301 -20.77 12.71 -13.80
C HIS A 301 -20.76 13.69 -12.63
N ASP A 302 -21.02 13.24 -11.42
CA ASP A 302 -21.01 14.11 -10.24
C ASP A 302 -19.59 14.57 -9.87
N ALA A 303 -18.61 13.68 -9.98
CA ALA A 303 -17.20 14.03 -9.76
C ALA A 303 -16.70 15.03 -10.81
N ILE A 304 -17.06 14.84 -12.08
CA ILE A 304 -16.72 15.75 -13.18
C ILE A 304 -17.36 17.12 -12.98
N ARG A 305 -18.62 17.18 -12.56
CA ARG A 305 -19.32 18.45 -12.30
C ARG A 305 -18.77 19.20 -11.11
N SER A 306 -18.38 18.51 -10.05
CA SER A 306 -17.76 19.12 -8.89
C SER A 306 -16.38 19.72 -9.19
N GLY A 307 -15.75 19.29 -10.30
CA GLY A 307 -14.46 19.79 -10.73
C GLY A 307 -13.29 19.26 -9.90
N ILE A 308 -12.18 20.01 -9.94
CA ILE A 308 -10.97 19.70 -9.16
C ILE A 308 -11.20 20.15 -7.70
N SER A 309 -10.84 19.30 -6.73
CA SER A 309 -10.89 19.66 -5.32
C SER A 309 -10.01 20.87 -5.02
N ILE A 310 -10.53 21.80 -4.25
CA ILE A 310 -9.79 22.97 -3.78
C ILE A 310 -8.84 22.53 -2.67
N LEU A 311 -7.53 22.57 -2.95
CA LEU A 311 -6.47 22.18 -2.01
C LEU A 311 -6.12 23.32 -1.00
N ASN A 312 -6.51 24.53 -1.34
CA ASN A 312 -6.14 25.74 -0.61
C ASN A 312 -7.39 26.48 -0.10
N ASP A 313 -8.42 25.73 0.29
CA ASP A 313 -9.61 26.30 0.93
C ASP A 313 -9.30 26.54 2.41
N PRO A 314 -9.18 27.79 2.86
CA PRO A 314 -8.87 28.09 4.26
C PRO A 314 -9.97 27.60 5.21
N ALA A 315 -11.21 27.45 4.74
CA ALA A 315 -12.33 26.94 5.53
C ALA A 315 -12.14 25.48 5.98
N ASP A 316 -11.30 24.70 5.28
CA ASP A 316 -11.01 23.32 5.64
C ASP A 316 -9.83 23.19 6.65
N LEU A 317 -9.07 24.27 6.92
CA LEU A 317 -7.87 24.23 7.74
C LEU A 317 -8.13 24.13 9.26
N PRO A 318 -9.20 24.72 9.83
CA PRO A 318 -9.54 24.47 11.23
C PRO A 318 -9.77 23.00 11.55
N ALA A 319 -10.42 22.25 10.64
CA ALA A 319 -10.64 20.82 10.81
C ALA A 319 -9.34 20.01 10.70
N LEU A 320 -8.42 20.40 9.80
CA LEU A 320 -7.09 19.81 9.73
C LEU A 320 -6.27 20.06 10.99
N HIS A 321 -6.28 21.29 11.50
CA HIS A 321 -5.61 21.67 12.75
C HIS A 321 -6.13 20.83 13.93
N ALA A 322 -7.46 20.78 14.11
CA ALA A 322 -8.07 19.99 15.17
C ALA A 322 -7.66 18.50 15.10
N ALA A 323 -7.62 17.93 13.90
CA ALA A 323 -7.17 16.54 13.70
C ALA A 323 -5.70 16.35 14.06
N LEU A 324 -4.82 17.29 13.72
CA LEU A 324 -3.40 17.25 14.09
C LEU A 324 -3.21 17.36 15.60
N VAL A 325 -3.93 18.28 16.27
CA VAL A 325 -3.92 18.44 17.72
C VAL A 325 -4.37 17.15 18.41
N GLU A 326 -5.47 16.54 17.98
CA GLU A 326 -5.92 15.26 18.50
C GLU A 326 -4.87 14.17 18.29
N GLY A 327 -4.23 14.14 17.09
CA GLY A 327 -3.12 13.23 16.80
C GLY A 327 -1.95 13.39 17.78
N VAL A 328 -1.57 14.61 18.11
CA VAL A 328 -0.54 14.91 19.12
C VAL A 328 -0.95 14.42 20.51
N VAL A 329 -2.21 14.65 20.91
CA VAL A 329 -2.75 14.19 22.20
C VAL A 329 -2.66 12.65 22.30
N VAL A 330 -3.15 11.95 21.27
CA VAL A 330 -3.13 10.48 21.22
C VAL A 330 -1.71 9.93 21.23
N ALA A 331 -0.81 10.52 20.44
CA ALA A 331 0.59 10.09 20.38
C ALA A 331 1.34 10.40 21.69
N SER A 332 1.06 11.53 22.34
CA SER A 332 1.64 11.89 23.65
C SER A 332 1.19 10.92 24.74
N ALA A 333 -0.09 10.60 24.80
CA ALA A 333 -0.62 9.60 25.73
C ALA A 333 0.05 8.23 25.52
N ALA A 334 0.21 7.81 24.26
CA ALA A 334 0.92 6.58 23.91
C ALA A 334 2.42 6.60 24.32
N ALA A 335 3.03 7.79 24.38
CA ALA A 335 4.40 7.99 24.83
C ALA A 335 4.54 8.20 26.36
N GLY A 336 3.44 8.21 27.10
CA GLY A 336 3.43 8.52 28.55
C GLY A 336 3.84 9.96 28.83
N LYS A 337 3.55 10.89 27.91
CA LYS A 337 3.88 12.31 28.05
C LYS A 337 2.63 13.17 28.17
N MET A 338 2.79 14.28 28.90
CA MET A 338 1.80 15.34 28.88
C MET A 338 1.95 16.17 27.58
N VAL A 339 0.84 16.67 27.08
CA VAL A 339 0.83 17.62 25.97
C VAL A 339 1.24 18.98 26.50
N SER A 340 2.25 19.58 25.92
CA SER A 340 2.60 21.00 26.16
C SER A 340 1.74 21.91 25.29
N ASP A 341 1.80 23.19 25.53
CA ASP A 341 1.06 24.22 24.79
C ASP A 341 1.19 24.04 23.28
N LEU A 342 0.06 23.93 22.60
CA LEU A 342 -0.05 23.87 21.16
C LEU A 342 -0.58 25.22 20.64
N PRO A 343 -0.20 25.64 19.42
CA PRO A 343 -0.71 26.89 18.88
C PRO A 343 -2.24 26.83 18.72
N ASP A 344 -2.88 27.96 19.02
CA ASP A 344 -4.30 28.11 18.80
C ASP A 344 -4.65 28.09 17.30
N PRO A 345 -5.85 27.61 16.93
CA PRO A 345 -6.31 27.65 15.56
C PRO A 345 -6.57 29.10 15.10
N LEU A 346 -6.26 29.39 13.85
CA LEU A 346 -6.68 30.58 13.17
C LEU A 346 -8.15 30.45 12.70
N ARG A 347 -8.71 31.54 12.14
CA ARG A 347 -10.06 31.54 11.56
C ARG A 347 -10.04 30.86 10.18
N GLY A 348 -11.10 30.17 9.81
CA GLY A 348 -11.26 29.59 8.48
C GLY A 348 -11.33 30.61 7.33
N THR A 349 -11.26 31.92 7.64
CA THR A 349 -11.16 33.02 6.67
C THR A 349 -9.75 33.56 6.52
N ASP A 350 -8.82 33.17 7.41
CA ASP A 350 -7.45 33.66 7.37
C ASP A 350 -6.68 33.02 6.21
N PRO A 351 -5.71 33.73 5.62
CA PRO A 351 -4.95 33.24 4.49
C PRO A 351 -4.27 31.88 4.78
N VAL A 352 -4.20 31.00 3.80
CA VAL A 352 -3.53 29.68 3.95
C VAL A 352 -2.04 29.82 4.31
N THR A 353 -1.42 30.92 3.92
CA THR A 353 -0.01 31.24 4.25
C THR A 353 0.19 31.49 5.75
N ASP A 354 -0.82 32.02 6.44
CA ASP A 354 -0.77 32.27 7.88
C ASP A 354 -1.02 30.96 8.66
N TRP A 355 -1.81 30.06 8.08
CA TRP A 355 -2.04 28.73 8.60
C TRP A 355 -0.82 27.81 8.51
N ASP A 356 0.02 27.97 7.49
CA ASP A 356 1.15 27.04 7.25
C ASP A 356 2.11 26.95 8.44
N PRO A 357 2.57 28.04 9.12
CA PRO A 357 3.42 27.91 10.31
C PRO A 357 2.71 27.28 11.51
N VAL A 358 1.41 27.56 11.70
CA VAL A 358 0.59 26.96 12.78
C VAL A 358 0.47 25.45 12.60
N LEU A 359 0.12 25.01 11.39
CA LEU A 359 0.01 23.59 11.08
C LEU A 359 1.37 22.89 11.14
N ALA A 360 2.44 23.55 10.69
CA ALA A 360 3.80 23.02 10.73
C ALA A 360 4.23 22.74 12.17
N GLU A 361 4.01 23.64 13.10
CA GLU A 361 4.39 23.45 14.50
C GLU A 361 3.70 22.23 15.13
N VAL A 362 2.39 22.07 14.90
CA VAL A 362 1.64 20.91 15.43
C VAL A 362 2.11 19.63 14.76
N PHE A 363 2.34 19.65 13.44
CA PHE A 363 2.74 18.47 12.68
C PHE A 363 4.16 18.01 13.02
N ASP A 364 5.09 18.94 13.23
CA ASP A 364 6.46 18.61 13.66
C ASP A 364 6.48 17.90 15.01
N ARG A 365 5.64 18.32 15.95
CA ARG A 365 5.46 17.63 17.23
C ARG A 365 4.94 16.20 17.03
N LEU A 366 3.96 16.02 16.17
CA LEU A 366 3.42 14.69 15.84
C LEU A 366 4.47 13.79 15.22
N ILE A 367 5.25 14.30 14.26
CA ILE A 367 6.36 13.57 13.61
C ILE A 367 7.42 13.16 14.64
N ALA A 368 7.79 14.05 15.56
CA ALA A 368 8.77 13.76 16.59
C ALA A 368 8.27 12.67 17.57
N LEU A 369 7.00 12.75 17.99
CA LEU A 369 6.38 11.72 18.83
C LEU A 369 6.31 10.36 18.14
N ASP A 370 5.88 10.32 16.89
CA ASP A 370 5.84 9.10 16.09
C ASP A 370 7.24 8.46 15.98
N ALA A 371 8.26 9.26 15.68
CA ALA A 371 9.63 8.79 15.59
C ALA A 371 10.13 8.23 16.94
N GLN A 372 9.84 8.89 18.05
CA GLN A 372 10.17 8.40 19.38
C GLN A 372 9.49 7.07 19.68
N LEU A 373 8.18 6.97 19.48
CA LEU A 373 7.40 5.75 19.73
C LEU A 373 7.89 4.56 18.91
N ARG A 374 8.27 4.79 17.66
CA ARG A 374 8.84 3.74 16.81
C ARG A 374 10.22 3.27 17.34
N ARG A 375 11.08 4.18 17.81
CA ARG A 375 12.38 3.84 18.43
C ARG A 375 12.18 3.03 19.70
N THR A 376 11.27 3.43 20.57
CA THR A 376 10.96 2.71 21.83
C THR A 376 10.49 1.29 21.55
N ARG A 377 9.63 1.10 20.52
CA ARG A 377 9.17 -0.24 20.12
C ARG A 377 10.32 -1.13 19.61
N VAL A 378 11.28 -0.56 18.89
CA VAL A 378 12.48 -1.28 18.43
C VAL A 378 13.33 -1.71 19.61
N LEU A 379 13.57 -0.81 20.57
CA LEU A 379 14.40 -1.08 21.75
C LEU A 379 13.76 -2.13 22.66
N ALA A 380 12.46 -2.02 22.94
CA ALA A 380 11.72 -3.01 23.71
C ALA A 380 11.75 -4.41 23.06
N ALA A 381 11.63 -4.45 21.74
CA ALA A 381 11.73 -5.69 20.99
C ALA A 381 13.14 -6.31 21.04
N ALA A 382 14.19 -5.49 21.01
CA ALA A 382 15.58 -5.94 21.13
C ALA A 382 15.88 -6.48 22.55
N GLN A 383 15.38 -5.78 23.57
CA GLN A 383 15.55 -6.21 24.97
C GLN A 383 14.85 -7.55 25.22
N GLY A 384 13.59 -7.70 24.84
CA GLY A 384 12.87 -8.97 24.98
C GLY A 384 13.51 -10.15 24.23
N LEU A 385 14.29 -9.89 23.16
CA LEU A 385 15.09 -10.92 22.50
C LEU A 385 16.31 -11.31 23.34
N LYS A 386 17.02 -10.33 23.92
CA LYS A 386 18.16 -10.58 24.83
C LYS A 386 17.74 -11.40 26.04
N ASP A 387 16.60 -11.04 26.64
CA ASP A 387 16.09 -11.75 27.85
C ASP A 387 15.72 -13.21 27.52
N ARG A 388 15.13 -13.46 26.35
CA ARG A 388 14.83 -14.82 25.87
C ARG A 388 16.10 -15.64 25.59
N LEU A 389 17.11 -15.03 24.98
CA LEU A 389 18.41 -15.69 24.73
C LEU A 389 19.12 -16.03 26.09
N HIS A 390 19.14 -15.11 27.04
CA HIS A 390 19.65 -15.37 28.36
C HIS A 390 18.92 -16.52 29.07
N SER A 391 17.56 -16.52 28.99
CA SER A 391 16.76 -17.60 29.58
C SER A 391 16.98 -18.95 28.88
N ALA A 392 17.20 -18.95 27.55
CA ALA A 392 17.50 -20.17 26.80
C ALA A 392 18.90 -20.73 27.16
N VAL A 393 19.91 -19.85 27.22
CA VAL A 393 21.28 -20.23 27.62
C VAL A 393 21.34 -20.73 29.08
N SER A 394 20.59 -20.11 30.00
CA SER A 394 20.50 -20.57 31.39
C SER A 394 19.88 -21.96 31.50
N ARG A 395 18.86 -22.29 30.67
CA ARG A 395 18.25 -23.63 30.63
C ARG A 395 19.14 -24.71 30.00
N LEU A 396 20.13 -24.33 29.22
CA LEU A 396 21.09 -25.27 28.62
C LEU A 396 22.30 -25.52 29.52
N ARG A 397 22.49 -24.70 30.57
CA ARG A 397 23.61 -24.81 31.53
C ARG A 397 23.21 -25.42 32.89
N GLY A 398 21.95 -25.63 33.12
CA GLY A 398 21.41 -26.37 34.27
C GLY A 398 20.79 -27.68 33.83
#